data_e2bfff58f2a87b60c57ace3e58f96208
#
_entry.id   e2bfff58f2a87b60c57ace3e58f96208
#
_cell.length_a   1.000
_cell.length_b   1.000
_cell.length_c   1.000
_cell.angle_alpha   90.00
_cell.angle_beta   90.00
_cell.angle_gamma   90.00
#
_symmetry.space_group_name_H-M   'P 1'
#
loop_
_entity.id
_entity.type
_entity.pdbx_description
1 polymer ?
#
loop_
_entity_poly.entity_id
_entity_poly.type
_entity_poly.pdbx_seq_one_letter_code
_entity_poly.pdbx_strand_id
1 'polypeptide(L)' 'MAKIYYKRIKAGVMTIDEVPERWRAEVQAMLDEDDGE' A
#
# COMPACT_ATOMS: atom_id res chain seq x y z
N MET A 1 -4.88 -6.24 -7.49
CA MET A 1 -5.74 -5.71 -6.46
C MET A 1 -4.96 -5.03 -5.36
N ALA A 2 -4.45 -3.88 -5.69
CA ALA A 2 -3.60 -3.13 -4.77
C ALA A 2 -4.35 -2.68 -3.53
N LYS A 3 -5.67 -2.58 -3.63
CA LYS A 3 -6.46 -2.08 -2.52
C LYS A 3 -6.36 -2.98 -1.29
N ILE A 4 -6.27 -4.29 -1.50
CA ILE A 4 -6.14 -5.22 -0.39
C ILE A 4 -4.84 -4.97 0.35
N TYR A 5 -3.76 -4.77 -0.40
CA TYR A 5 -2.46 -4.49 0.21
C TYR A 5 -2.50 -3.17 0.98
N TYR A 6 -3.12 -2.17 0.36
CA TYR A 6 -3.24 -0.87 0.98
C TYR A 6 -3.93 -0.99 2.36
N LYS A 7 -5.03 -1.71 2.40
CA LYS A 7 -5.76 -1.88 3.65
C LYS A 7 -4.92 -2.58 4.70
N ARG A 8 -4.18 -3.60 4.30
CA ARG A 8 -3.37 -4.35 5.24
C ARG A 8 -2.24 -3.51 5.80
N ILE A 9 -1.65 -2.67 4.95
CA ILE A 9 -0.59 -1.79 5.41
C ILE A 9 -1.14 -0.77 6.39
N LYS A 10 -2.30 -0.22 6.10
CA LYS A 10 -2.92 0.73 7.00
C LYS A 10 -3.27 0.08 8.34
N ALA A 11 -3.63 -1.18 8.31
CA ALA A 11 -3.96 -1.91 9.53
C ALA A 11 -2.72 -2.33 10.30
N GLY A 12 -1.54 -2.21 9.70
CA GLY A 12 -0.31 -2.57 10.37
C GLY A 12 0.01 -4.05 10.36
N VAL A 13 -0.67 -4.82 9.50
CA VAL A 13 -0.43 -6.26 9.44
C VAL A 13 0.57 -6.63 8.36
N MET A 14 0.99 -5.67 7.53
CA MET A 14 2.03 -5.92 6.55
C MET A 14 2.70 -4.60 6.18
N THR A 15 3.83 -4.68 5.51
CA THR A 15 4.58 -3.50 5.10
C THR A 15 4.65 -3.43 3.59
N ILE A 16 5.06 -2.25 3.08
CA ILE A 16 5.18 -2.04 1.65
C ILE A 16 6.20 -3.00 1.04
N ASP A 17 7.21 -3.39 1.81
CA ASP A 17 8.21 -4.32 1.33
C ASP A 17 7.64 -5.69 1.02
N GLU A 18 6.54 -6.03 1.67
CA GLU A 18 5.91 -7.33 1.48
C GLU A 18 4.98 -7.35 0.26
N VAL A 19 4.72 -6.18 -0.31
CA VAL A 19 3.86 -6.07 -1.48
C VAL A 19 4.68 -6.49 -2.72
N PRO A 20 4.10 -7.34 -3.61
CA PRO A 20 4.78 -7.70 -4.84
C PRO A 20 5.20 -6.45 -5.61
N GLU A 21 6.33 -6.54 -6.28
CA GLU A 21 6.89 -5.38 -6.96
C GLU A 21 5.91 -4.76 -7.95
N ARG A 22 5.12 -5.60 -8.61
CA ARG A 22 4.17 -5.12 -9.61
C ARG A 22 3.09 -4.22 -9.00
N TRP A 23 2.79 -4.43 -7.73
CA TRP A 23 1.75 -3.65 -7.05
C TRP A 23 2.32 -2.58 -6.13
N ARG A 24 3.61 -2.65 -5.87
CA ARG A 24 4.24 -1.76 -4.89
C ARG A 24 4.07 -0.29 -5.25
N ALA A 25 4.31 0.06 -6.51
CA ALA A 25 4.19 1.44 -6.94
C ALA A 25 2.77 1.93 -6.79
N GLU A 26 1.81 1.06 -7.11
CA GLU A 26 0.41 1.43 -7.02
C GLU A 26 -0.01 1.63 -5.57
N VAL A 27 0.40 0.74 -4.71
CA VAL A 27 0.07 0.85 -3.29
C VAL A 27 0.76 2.08 -2.70
N GLN A 28 1.99 2.34 -3.11
CA GLN A 28 2.71 3.50 -2.63
C GLN A 28 1.98 4.78 -3.03
N ALA A 29 1.46 4.83 -4.23
CA ALA A 29 0.72 6.00 -4.69
C ALA A 29 -0.54 6.19 -3.87
N MET A 30 -1.20 5.10 -3.52
CA MET A 30 -2.40 5.17 -2.70
C MET A 30 -2.08 5.69 -1.31
N LEU A 31 -0.97 5.23 -0.75
CA LEU A 31 -0.54 5.68 0.56
C LEU A 31 -0.14 7.16 0.54
N ASP A 32 0.50 7.57 -0.56
CA ASP A 32 0.90 8.97 -0.71
C ASP A 32 -0.31 9.88 -0.75
N GLU A 33 -1.33 9.48 -1.48
CA GLU A 33 -2.54 10.28 -1.57
C GLU A 33 -3.24 10.39 -0.22
N ASP A 34 -3.27 9.28 0.49
CA ASP A 34 -3.89 9.24 1.80
C ASP A 34 -3.13 10.12 2.77
N ASP A 35 -1.81 10.10 2.65
CA ASP A 35 -0.93 10.83 3.54
C ASP A 35 -0.89 12.31 3.20
N GLY A 36 -1.12 12.63 1.94
CA GLY A 36 -1.07 14.00 1.47
C GLY A 36 -2.22 14.85 1.93
N GLU A 37 -3.09 14.27 2.66
CA GLU A 37 -4.24 14.94 3.22
C GLU A 37 -3.81 16.09 4.15
#